data_efe1c5fef8f4a22a1a122087e1fedc2f
#
_entry.id   efe1c5fef8f4a22a1a122087e1fedc2f
#
_cell.length_a   1.000
_cell.length_b   1.000
_cell.length_c   1.000
_cell.angle_alpha   90.00
_cell.angle_beta   90.00
_cell.angle_gamma   90.00
#
_symmetry.space_group_name_H-M   'P 1'
#
loop_
_entity.id
_entity.type
_entity.pdbx_description
1 polymer ?
#
loop_
_entity_poly.entity_id
_entity_poly.type
_entity_poly.pdbx_seq_one_letter_code
_entity_poly.pdbx_strand_id
1 'polypeptide(L)'
;MRRSLLVLVVTVVAVAFPAPSAFAQATVGAQDDLVTDQLYVRHDGGTDDAIDSCNDDDPENLMGAHVQNNEPFSVVSPTNPDLVIAGWNDYCSDWMGLGFSTDGGTTWTDSLVPGYPADTSEEGMASPVFGRANAASDPVGAFDRTGEHFYFGSISYNQFAGPGTNSDVWVARYDVLQPGDGGYTTYPLDYVDTTVVGQGPPAANFFGIFHDKEMIEVDRTGGPFDGYLYECWTKFPGFGTSRIYFARSTDEGETFSKGISIAGKTAGQGCDIAVEADGDIYVSWRDFETSSAHRNFGVSVVRSDDGGLTFSNPVKIADIVGYNPFDTARDCGDGTELCPSEFVFARVPLEPRLTSDPTGELEGVFSVWQASDPDTIEPSDTSYSSTGPGTFGTDDVAQGAVYVSRSIDDGQTWGPAVRVSDVPAGHQFFPDADALAGRLAVVWQDSRPDPCYDVQLPIGNREDATSCGTSIVDTFVAVSEDGLTFDPAIRASSVANQPQYEMFANRQVPFYGDYNWIQLAELADGSLFGYLAWTDNRDVLAGTDPREEEQDGFDVHQCRELQEDGTYGPDTCPNAGGLNQNIYGNSLTIP
;
A
#
# COMPACT_ATOMS: atom_id res chain seq x y z
N MET A 1 -37.80 75.02 -23.58
CA MET A 1 -37.56 73.54 -23.58
C MET A 1 -36.80 73.19 -22.33
N ARG A 2 -37.52 72.72 -21.31
CA ARG A 2 -36.87 72.21 -20.07
C ARG A 2 -36.66 70.69 -20.23
N ARG A 3 -35.42 70.23 -20.15
CA ARG A 3 -35.10 68.83 -20.10
C ARG A 3 -35.08 68.39 -18.63
N SER A 4 -35.99 67.49 -18.27
CA SER A 4 -35.99 66.80 -16.97
C SER A 4 -34.99 65.67 -17.00
N LEU A 5 -34.08 65.64 -16.03
CA LEU A 5 -33.13 64.58 -15.78
C LEU A 5 -33.81 63.58 -14.85
N LEU A 6 -34.00 62.36 -15.32
CA LEU A 6 -34.50 61.25 -14.51
C LEU A 6 -33.28 60.59 -13.84
N VAL A 7 -33.20 60.66 -12.53
CA VAL A 7 -32.16 59.95 -11.73
C VAL A 7 -32.71 58.59 -11.37
N LEU A 8 -32.10 57.53 -11.91
CA LEU A 8 -32.40 56.14 -11.54
C LEU A 8 -31.61 55.82 -10.30
N VAL A 9 -32.27 55.63 -9.17
CA VAL A 9 -31.62 55.11 -7.94
C VAL A 9 -31.67 53.56 -8.01
N VAL A 10 -30.52 52.92 -8.21
CA VAL A 10 -30.38 51.47 -8.13
C VAL A 10 -30.08 51.13 -6.67
N THR A 11 -31.02 50.54 -5.99
CA THR A 11 -30.80 49.98 -4.64
C THR A 11 -30.17 48.60 -4.79
N VAL A 12 -28.88 48.47 -4.47
CA VAL A 12 -28.21 47.18 -4.37
C VAL A 12 -28.60 46.57 -3.03
N VAL A 13 -29.42 45.55 -3.04
CA VAL A 13 -29.67 44.70 -1.88
C VAL A 13 -28.49 43.72 -1.78
N ALA A 14 -27.60 43.95 -0.83
CA ALA A 14 -26.58 42.99 -0.47
C ALA A 14 -27.26 41.81 0.25
N VAL A 15 -27.38 40.68 -0.42
CA VAL A 15 -27.74 39.43 0.21
C VAL A 15 -26.48 38.95 0.95
N ALA A 16 -26.47 39.05 2.26
CA ALA A 16 -25.45 38.44 3.10
C ALA A 16 -25.72 36.93 3.07
N PHE A 17 -24.87 36.18 2.36
CA PHE A 17 -24.79 34.75 2.56
C PHE A 17 -24.21 34.52 3.97
N PRO A 18 -24.76 33.60 4.79
CA PRO A 18 -24.11 33.21 6.01
C PRO A 18 -22.71 32.67 5.63
N ALA A 19 -21.68 33.08 6.35
CA ALA A 19 -20.38 32.50 6.23
C ALA A 19 -20.54 30.96 6.48
N PRO A 20 -19.91 30.09 5.70
CA PRO A 20 -19.93 28.69 6.00
C PRO A 20 -19.48 28.55 7.46
N SER A 21 -20.21 27.76 8.23
CA SER A 21 -19.78 27.36 9.57
C SER A 21 -18.40 26.71 9.40
N ALA A 22 -17.39 27.22 10.09
CA ALA A 22 -16.11 26.55 10.14
C ALA A 22 -16.37 25.19 10.80
N PHE A 23 -16.43 24.14 10.00
CA PHE A 23 -16.42 22.77 10.50
C PHE A 23 -15.07 22.55 11.20
N ALA A 24 -15.05 21.73 12.24
CA ALA A 24 -13.80 21.35 12.86
C ALA A 24 -12.96 20.61 11.82
N GLN A 25 -11.68 20.96 11.71
CA GLN A 25 -10.77 20.32 10.76
C GLN A 25 -10.35 18.96 11.27
N ALA A 26 -10.05 18.03 10.36
CA ALA A 26 -9.40 16.77 10.66
C ALA A 26 -8.05 17.01 11.37
N THR A 27 -7.68 16.12 12.26
CA THR A 27 -6.43 16.19 13.02
C THR A 27 -5.75 14.83 13.04
N VAL A 28 -4.43 14.82 13.05
CA VAL A 28 -3.60 13.63 13.25
C VAL A 28 -3.03 13.59 14.66
N GLY A 29 -2.63 12.40 15.11
CA GLY A 29 -1.92 12.22 16.38
C GLY A 29 -0.63 13.05 16.43
N ALA A 30 -0.22 13.43 17.63
CA ALA A 30 0.94 14.32 17.82
C ALA A 30 2.30 13.64 17.58
N GLN A 31 2.33 12.32 17.63
CA GLN A 31 3.51 11.48 17.44
C GLN A 31 3.13 10.26 16.63
N ASP A 32 4.08 9.72 15.90
CA ASP A 32 3.92 8.47 15.19
C ASP A 32 4.11 7.31 16.16
N ASP A 33 3.31 6.28 15.97
CA ASP A 33 3.38 5.04 16.74
C ASP A 33 4.27 4.05 15.97
N LEU A 34 5.19 3.38 16.67
CA LEU A 34 5.96 2.27 16.10
C LEU A 34 5.05 1.03 16.10
N VAL A 35 4.65 0.60 14.91
CA VAL A 35 3.75 -0.55 14.72
C VAL A 35 4.53 -1.86 14.88
N THR A 36 5.73 -1.95 14.33
CA THR A 36 6.63 -3.10 14.46
C THR A 36 7.49 -2.93 15.71
N ASP A 37 6.96 -3.27 16.89
CA ASP A 37 7.68 -3.12 18.17
C ASP A 37 8.71 -4.22 18.41
N GLN A 38 8.72 -5.26 17.55
CA GLN A 38 9.68 -6.38 17.55
C GLN A 38 9.58 -7.29 18.79
N LEU A 39 8.46 -7.24 19.49
CA LEU A 39 8.14 -8.16 20.58
C LEU A 39 7.11 -9.18 20.12
N TYR A 40 7.58 -10.21 19.43
CA TYR A 40 6.72 -11.25 18.85
C TYR A 40 6.15 -12.18 19.90
N VAL A 41 4.84 -12.39 19.81
CA VAL A 41 4.14 -13.41 20.58
C VAL A 41 3.47 -14.40 19.64
N ARG A 42 3.53 -15.68 19.96
CA ARG A 42 2.82 -16.69 19.18
C ARG A 42 1.34 -16.71 19.58
N HIS A 43 0.43 -16.91 18.62
CA HIS A 43 -1.04 -16.89 18.82
C HIS A 43 -1.53 -17.82 19.94
N ASP A 44 -0.88 -18.95 20.20
CA ASP A 44 -1.20 -19.91 21.24
C ASP A 44 -0.45 -19.67 22.58
N GLY A 45 0.35 -18.60 22.67
CA GLY A 45 1.19 -18.29 23.83
C GLY A 45 2.40 -19.20 24.00
N GLY A 46 2.71 -20.01 22.98
CA GLY A 46 3.93 -20.81 22.91
C GLY A 46 5.11 -20.01 22.36
N THR A 47 6.21 -20.71 22.06
CA THR A 47 7.38 -20.16 21.36
C THR A 47 7.97 -21.22 20.43
N ASP A 48 8.75 -20.78 19.46
CA ASP A 48 9.55 -21.62 18.58
C ASP A 48 10.75 -20.84 18.05
N ASP A 49 11.59 -21.52 17.25
CA ASP A 49 12.83 -20.93 16.78
C ASP A 49 12.61 -19.65 15.92
N ALA A 50 11.49 -19.53 15.21
CA ALA A 50 11.18 -18.34 14.41
C ALA A 50 10.83 -17.15 15.31
N ILE A 51 9.89 -17.33 16.24
CA ILE A 51 9.50 -16.31 17.23
C ILE A 51 10.70 -15.90 18.08
N ASP A 52 11.45 -16.88 18.60
CA ASP A 52 12.61 -16.59 19.47
C ASP A 52 13.72 -15.83 18.71
N SER A 53 13.98 -16.17 17.43
CA SER A 53 15.02 -15.50 16.64
C SER A 53 14.65 -14.08 16.26
N CYS A 54 13.35 -13.78 16.08
CA CYS A 54 12.89 -12.42 15.82
C CYS A 54 12.82 -11.56 17.08
N ASN A 55 12.81 -12.17 18.27
CA ASN A 55 12.86 -11.48 19.57
C ASN A 55 14.27 -11.32 20.14
N ASP A 56 15.30 -11.76 19.47
CA ASP A 56 16.66 -11.76 20.02
C ASP A 56 17.26 -10.35 20.00
N ASP A 57 17.33 -9.73 21.19
CA ASP A 57 17.98 -8.43 21.42
C ASP A 57 19.52 -8.47 21.36
N ASP A 58 20.14 -9.62 20.97
CA ASP A 58 21.59 -9.72 20.86
C ASP A 58 22.08 -8.89 19.66
N PRO A 59 22.84 -7.81 19.90
CA PRO A 59 23.35 -6.98 18.80
C PRO A 59 24.35 -7.71 17.89
N GLU A 60 24.79 -8.93 18.27
CA GLU A 60 25.58 -9.82 17.41
C GLU A 60 24.67 -10.74 16.56
N ASN A 61 23.40 -10.86 16.91
CA ASN A 61 22.41 -11.56 16.11
C ASN A 61 21.65 -10.57 15.21
N LEU A 62 22.15 -10.37 14.03
CA LEU A 62 21.61 -9.42 13.04
C LEU A 62 20.21 -9.81 12.49
N MET A 63 19.70 -10.98 12.88
CA MET A 63 18.41 -11.48 12.40
C MET A 63 17.25 -11.13 13.36
N GLY A 64 17.54 -10.71 14.60
CA GLY A 64 16.51 -10.45 15.60
C GLY A 64 16.01 -9.01 15.62
N ALA A 65 16.81 -8.10 16.11
CA ALA A 65 16.37 -6.74 16.44
C ALA A 65 16.49 -5.71 15.30
N HIS A 66 16.94 -6.10 14.10
CA HIS A 66 17.25 -5.18 13.01
C HIS A 66 16.87 -5.82 11.66
N VAL A 67 15.60 -5.86 11.37
CA VAL A 67 15.06 -6.44 10.14
C VAL A 67 14.28 -5.44 9.34
N GLN A 68 14.16 -5.70 8.06
CA GLN A 68 13.30 -4.94 7.17
C GLN A 68 11.85 -5.38 7.37
N ASN A 69 10.97 -4.38 7.48
CA ASN A 69 9.52 -4.55 7.43
C ASN A 69 8.96 -3.52 6.46
N ASN A 70 8.13 -3.93 5.54
CA ASN A 70 7.55 -3.04 4.55
C ASN A 70 6.20 -3.51 4.01
N GLU A 71 5.60 -2.69 3.14
CA GLU A 71 4.30 -2.97 2.54
C GLU A 71 3.21 -3.24 3.58
N PRO A 72 2.90 -2.25 4.44
CA PRO A 72 1.92 -2.43 5.49
C PRO A 72 0.49 -2.30 4.99
N PHE A 73 -0.42 -3.02 5.65
CA PHE A 73 -1.79 -2.59 5.80
C PHE A 73 -2.09 -2.23 7.27
N SER A 74 -3.17 -1.46 7.49
CA SER A 74 -3.75 -1.26 8.80
C SER A 74 -5.27 -1.16 8.71
N VAL A 75 -5.97 -1.87 9.57
CA VAL A 75 -7.44 -1.88 9.59
C VAL A 75 -7.96 -1.66 11.01
N VAL A 76 -9.05 -0.91 11.11
CA VAL A 76 -9.69 -0.57 12.37
C VAL A 76 -10.97 -1.38 12.52
N SER A 77 -11.18 -1.99 13.70
CA SER A 77 -12.42 -2.70 13.96
C SER A 77 -13.62 -1.75 13.87
N PRO A 78 -14.64 -2.07 13.06
CA PRO A 78 -15.78 -1.17 12.82
C PRO A 78 -16.67 -0.97 14.05
N THR A 79 -16.57 -1.84 15.05
CA THR A 79 -17.38 -1.78 16.27
C THR A 79 -16.57 -1.46 17.52
N ASN A 80 -15.25 -1.50 17.44
CA ASN A 80 -14.34 -1.21 18.53
C ASN A 80 -13.08 -0.50 18.00
N PRO A 81 -13.10 0.82 17.80
CA PRO A 81 -11.99 1.57 17.23
C PRO A 81 -10.68 1.56 18.04
N ASP A 82 -10.72 1.07 19.29
CA ASP A 82 -9.52 0.81 20.08
C ASP A 82 -8.73 -0.41 19.55
N LEU A 83 -9.38 -1.32 18.79
CA LEU A 83 -8.73 -2.46 18.14
C LEU A 83 -8.30 -2.07 16.73
N VAL A 84 -7.00 -2.02 16.53
CA VAL A 84 -6.34 -1.81 15.22
C VAL A 84 -5.46 -3.01 14.93
N ILE A 85 -5.57 -3.54 13.72
CA ILE A 85 -4.74 -4.65 13.22
C ILE A 85 -3.87 -4.13 12.08
N ALA A 86 -2.62 -4.55 12.06
CA ALA A 86 -1.70 -4.26 10.96
C ALA A 86 -1.01 -5.55 10.48
N GLY A 87 -0.55 -5.56 9.25
CA GLY A 87 0.28 -6.62 8.72
C GLY A 87 1.36 -6.05 7.82
N TRP A 88 2.44 -6.78 7.64
CA TRP A 88 3.60 -6.36 6.85
C TRP A 88 4.40 -7.54 6.32
N ASN A 89 5.24 -7.29 5.32
CA ASN A 89 6.30 -8.22 4.94
C ASN A 89 7.34 -8.22 6.05
N ASP A 90 7.52 -9.36 6.70
CA ASP A 90 8.52 -9.55 7.75
C ASP A 90 9.71 -10.36 7.22
N TYR A 91 10.85 -9.71 7.11
CA TYR A 91 12.07 -10.34 6.60
C TYR A 91 12.89 -11.06 7.68
N CYS A 92 12.49 -10.99 8.95
CA CYS A 92 13.04 -11.88 9.97
C CYS A 92 12.59 -13.32 9.75
N SER A 93 11.30 -13.50 9.57
CA SER A 93 10.68 -14.81 9.39
C SER A 93 10.55 -15.24 7.92
N ASP A 94 10.82 -14.35 6.95
CA ASP A 94 10.45 -14.50 5.53
C ASP A 94 8.93 -14.75 5.35
N TRP A 95 8.10 -14.24 6.27
CA TRP A 95 6.65 -14.49 6.31
C TRP A 95 5.86 -13.20 6.52
N MET A 96 4.61 -13.35 6.96
CA MET A 96 3.73 -12.23 7.25
C MET A 96 3.77 -11.86 8.72
N GLY A 97 4.21 -10.65 9.03
CA GLY A 97 4.02 -10.01 10.31
C GLY A 97 2.55 -9.68 10.52
N LEU A 98 2.10 -9.79 11.75
CA LEU A 98 0.76 -9.47 12.21
C LEU A 98 0.86 -8.70 13.52
N GLY A 99 0.52 -7.42 13.50
CA GLY A 99 0.49 -6.57 14.68
C GLY A 99 -0.92 -6.27 15.12
N PHE A 100 -1.11 -6.07 16.42
CA PHE A 100 -2.37 -5.59 16.95
C PHE A 100 -2.18 -4.58 18.08
N SER A 101 -3.09 -3.62 18.14
CA SER A 101 -3.25 -2.66 19.21
C SER A 101 -4.66 -2.76 19.78
N THR A 102 -4.79 -2.61 21.10
CA THR A 102 -6.10 -2.56 21.80
C THR A 102 -6.34 -1.22 22.47
N ASP A 103 -5.59 -0.19 22.08
CA ASP A 103 -5.65 1.18 22.61
C ASP A 103 -5.58 2.26 21.51
N GLY A 104 -6.14 1.93 20.32
CA GLY A 104 -6.27 2.85 19.21
C GLY A 104 -4.94 3.13 18.49
N GLY A 105 -4.02 2.17 18.47
CA GLY A 105 -2.75 2.26 17.78
C GLY A 105 -1.60 2.80 18.62
N THR A 106 -1.83 3.14 19.91
CA THR A 106 -0.79 3.74 20.76
C THR A 106 0.30 2.75 21.19
N THR A 107 -0.09 1.50 21.46
CA THR A 107 0.86 0.42 21.78
C THR A 107 0.54 -0.81 20.93
N TRP A 108 1.58 -1.54 20.55
CA TRP A 108 1.48 -2.66 19.62
C TRP A 108 2.11 -3.92 20.21
N THR A 109 1.65 -5.04 19.72
CA THR A 109 2.22 -6.36 19.96
C THR A 109 2.32 -7.08 18.63
N ASP A 110 3.48 -7.64 18.33
CA ASP A 110 3.76 -8.32 17.08
C ASP A 110 3.55 -9.82 17.18
N SER A 111 3.21 -10.43 16.06
CA SER A 111 3.02 -11.86 15.87
C SER A 111 3.35 -12.25 14.44
N LEU A 112 3.23 -13.53 14.13
CA LEU A 112 3.27 -14.07 12.78
C LEU A 112 1.94 -14.72 12.43
N VAL A 113 1.53 -14.60 11.17
CA VAL A 113 0.36 -15.35 10.67
C VAL A 113 0.66 -16.85 10.69
N PRO A 114 -0.17 -17.70 11.34
CA PRO A 114 0.10 -19.12 11.50
C PRO A 114 0.31 -19.88 10.19
N GLY A 115 1.23 -20.82 10.19
CA GLY A 115 1.66 -21.59 9.01
C GLY A 115 2.99 -21.13 8.43
N TYR A 116 3.72 -20.25 9.14
CA TYR A 116 5.06 -19.79 8.76
C TYR A 116 6.08 -20.93 8.74
N PRO A 117 7.22 -20.77 8.07
CA PRO A 117 8.32 -21.74 8.12
C PRO A 117 8.76 -21.98 9.57
N ALA A 118 8.87 -23.25 9.95
CA ALA A 118 9.22 -23.70 11.31
C ALA A 118 8.16 -23.44 12.41
N ASP A 119 6.94 -23.07 12.07
CA ASP A 119 5.81 -23.00 13.01
C ASP A 119 5.61 -24.37 13.70
N THR A 120 5.59 -24.37 15.03
CA THR A 120 5.43 -25.58 15.84
C THR A 120 4.08 -25.64 16.57
N SER A 121 3.18 -24.66 16.34
CA SER A 121 1.81 -24.71 16.83
C SER A 121 0.99 -25.80 16.13
N GLU A 122 -0.02 -26.34 16.81
CA GLU A 122 -0.88 -27.37 16.21
C GLU A 122 -1.68 -26.80 15.03
N GLU A 123 -2.19 -25.59 15.18
CA GLU A 123 -2.99 -24.88 14.20
C GLU A 123 -2.14 -24.46 12.99
N GLY A 124 -0.97 -23.89 13.21
CA GLY A 124 -0.08 -23.47 12.13
C GLY A 124 0.45 -24.65 11.32
N MET A 125 0.83 -25.77 11.97
CA MET A 125 1.21 -27.00 11.25
C MET A 125 0.03 -27.63 10.48
N ALA A 126 -1.21 -27.37 10.88
CA ALA A 126 -2.40 -27.81 10.15
C ALA A 126 -2.76 -26.90 8.99
N SER A 127 -2.19 -25.70 8.91
CA SER A 127 -2.44 -24.74 7.83
C SER A 127 -2.06 -25.33 6.46
N PRO A 128 -2.88 -25.15 5.41
CA PRO A 128 -2.60 -25.70 4.09
C PRO A 128 -1.38 -25.05 3.41
N VAL A 129 -0.90 -23.90 3.90
CA VAL A 129 0.32 -23.24 3.39
C VAL A 129 1.58 -23.73 4.07
N PHE A 130 1.47 -24.32 5.26
CA PHE A 130 2.61 -24.87 6.00
C PHE A 130 3.38 -25.92 5.19
N GLY A 131 4.70 -25.74 5.08
CA GLY A 131 5.57 -26.65 4.34
C GLY A 131 5.41 -26.63 2.80
N ARG A 132 4.54 -25.76 2.26
CA ARG A 132 4.40 -25.55 0.82
C ARG A 132 5.25 -24.41 0.30
N ALA A 133 5.46 -23.42 1.12
CA ALA A 133 6.21 -22.21 0.82
C ALA A 133 7.26 -21.95 1.91
N ASN A 134 8.26 -21.17 1.61
CA ASN A 134 9.27 -20.71 2.56
C ASN A 134 9.32 -19.17 2.64
N ALA A 135 8.44 -18.49 1.94
CA ALA A 135 8.26 -17.04 2.03
C ALA A 135 6.81 -16.66 1.70
N ALA A 136 6.39 -15.52 2.21
CA ALA A 136 5.13 -14.87 1.90
C ALA A 136 5.35 -13.37 1.69
N SER A 137 4.40 -12.69 1.02
CA SER A 137 4.43 -11.24 0.78
C SER A 137 3.05 -10.67 0.46
N ASP A 138 3.00 -9.34 0.33
CA ASP A 138 1.82 -8.58 -0.05
C ASP A 138 0.64 -8.79 0.92
N PRO A 139 0.78 -8.40 2.21
CA PRO A 139 -0.29 -8.57 3.18
C PRO A 139 -1.46 -7.61 2.94
N VAL A 140 -2.66 -8.10 3.14
CA VAL A 140 -3.90 -7.31 3.13
C VAL A 140 -4.84 -7.78 4.24
N GLY A 141 -5.68 -6.89 4.75
CA GLY A 141 -6.57 -7.24 5.87
C GLY A 141 -7.94 -6.58 5.75
N ALA A 142 -8.97 -7.26 6.28
CA ALA A 142 -10.31 -6.71 6.34
C ALA A 142 -11.08 -7.27 7.55
N PHE A 143 -11.90 -6.43 8.19
CA PHE A 143 -12.90 -6.87 9.15
C PHE A 143 -14.26 -7.08 8.47
N ASP A 144 -15.06 -7.97 9.01
CA ASP A 144 -16.49 -7.98 8.71
C ASP A 144 -17.19 -6.75 9.35
N ARG A 145 -18.44 -6.49 8.95
CA ARG A 145 -19.22 -5.36 9.47
C ARG A 145 -19.45 -5.40 10.98
N THR A 146 -19.47 -6.59 11.57
CA THR A 146 -19.74 -6.78 13.00
C THR A 146 -18.48 -6.65 13.86
N GLY A 147 -17.30 -6.73 13.25
CA GLY A 147 -16.03 -6.79 13.96
C GLY A 147 -15.83 -8.11 14.71
N GLU A 148 -16.62 -9.15 14.38
CA GLU A 148 -16.49 -10.48 14.96
C GLU A 148 -15.48 -11.35 14.22
N HIS A 149 -15.23 -11.05 12.92
CA HIS A 149 -14.27 -11.76 12.10
C HIS A 149 -13.27 -10.80 11.48
N PHE A 150 -12.01 -11.24 11.45
CA PHE A 150 -10.92 -10.59 10.75
C PHE A 150 -10.31 -11.56 9.74
N TYR A 151 -9.98 -11.05 8.57
CA TYR A 151 -9.38 -11.79 7.47
C TYR A 151 -8.04 -11.20 7.11
N PHE A 152 -7.05 -12.07 6.93
CA PHE A 152 -5.70 -11.70 6.49
C PHE A 152 -5.40 -12.40 5.17
N GLY A 153 -5.27 -11.65 4.09
CA GLY A 153 -4.90 -12.15 2.76
C GLY A 153 -3.40 -12.01 2.50
N SER A 154 -2.81 -12.92 1.74
CA SER A 154 -1.42 -12.85 1.30
C SER A 154 -1.12 -13.85 0.19
N ILE A 155 0.04 -13.71 -0.44
CA ILE A 155 0.65 -14.75 -1.28
C ILE A 155 1.77 -15.47 -0.56
N SER A 156 2.00 -16.72 -0.94
CA SER A 156 3.18 -17.47 -0.46
C SER A 156 3.86 -18.21 -1.60
N TYR A 157 5.19 -18.33 -1.52
CA TYR A 157 6.02 -18.88 -2.60
C TYR A 157 7.31 -19.51 -2.06
N ASN A 158 8.07 -20.15 -2.96
CA ASN A 158 9.40 -20.65 -2.64
C ASN A 158 10.46 -19.71 -3.22
N GLN A 159 11.05 -18.90 -2.37
CA GLN A 159 11.98 -17.83 -2.72
C GLN A 159 13.21 -18.32 -3.52
N PHE A 160 13.69 -19.54 -3.26
CA PHE A 160 14.90 -20.09 -3.87
C PHE A 160 14.63 -21.06 -5.03
N ALA A 161 13.40 -21.15 -5.51
CA ALA A 161 13.04 -22.11 -6.55
C ALA A 161 13.52 -21.74 -7.96
N GLY A 162 14.15 -20.60 -8.16
CA GLY A 162 14.69 -20.13 -9.42
C GLY A 162 13.61 -19.63 -10.40
N PRO A 163 13.95 -19.37 -11.67
CA PRO A 163 13.00 -18.83 -12.63
C PRO A 163 11.78 -19.74 -12.79
N GLY A 164 10.59 -19.17 -12.72
CA GLY A 164 9.33 -19.90 -12.76
C GLY A 164 8.80 -20.28 -11.38
N THR A 165 9.14 -19.51 -10.35
CA THR A 165 8.50 -19.59 -9.03
C THR A 165 7.00 -19.55 -9.16
N ASN A 166 6.33 -20.46 -8.45
CA ASN A 166 4.87 -20.46 -8.32
C ASN A 166 4.50 -19.87 -6.98
N SER A 167 3.35 -19.22 -6.91
CA SER A 167 2.79 -18.73 -5.65
C SER A 167 1.37 -19.23 -5.45
N ASP A 168 0.97 -19.32 -4.20
CA ASP A 168 -0.41 -19.52 -3.78
C ASP A 168 -0.96 -18.19 -3.25
N VAL A 169 -2.24 -17.91 -3.49
CA VAL A 169 -3.01 -16.83 -2.88
C VAL A 169 -3.89 -17.45 -1.81
N TRP A 170 -3.91 -16.89 -0.61
CA TRP A 170 -4.62 -17.46 0.52
C TRP A 170 -5.17 -16.41 1.47
N VAL A 171 -6.19 -16.81 2.25
CA VAL A 171 -6.79 -16.00 3.32
C VAL A 171 -6.74 -16.80 4.61
N ALA A 172 -6.17 -16.21 5.66
CA ALA A 172 -6.28 -16.66 7.04
C ALA A 172 -7.47 -15.98 7.72
N ARG A 173 -8.24 -16.74 8.48
CA ARG A 173 -9.45 -16.30 9.19
C ARG A 173 -9.24 -16.32 10.68
N TYR A 174 -9.72 -15.29 11.35
CA TYR A 174 -9.68 -15.12 12.79
C TYR A 174 -11.04 -14.75 13.35
N ASP A 175 -11.39 -15.34 14.49
CA ASP A 175 -12.45 -14.83 15.34
C ASP A 175 -11.87 -13.73 16.25
N VAL A 176 -12.60 -12.63 16.41
CA VAL A 176 -12.15 -11.46 17.17
C VAL A 176 -12.71 -11.50 18.57
N LEU A 177 -11.83 -11.56 19.57
CA LEU A 177 -12.22 -11.45 20.97
C LEU A 177 -12.80 -10.06 21.26
N GLN A 178 -13.79 -10.00 22.12
CA GLN A 178 -14.42 -8.74 22.48
C GLN A 178 -13.80 -8.14 23.76
N PRO A 179 -13.86 -6.80 23.96
CA PRO A 179 -13.40 -6.18 25.19
C PRO A 179 -14.04 -6.81 26.42
N GLY A 180 -13.20 -7.38 27.31
CA GLY A 180 -13.63 -8.10 28.51
C GLY A 180 -13.53 -9.62 28.41
N ASP A 181 -13.30 -10.17 27.24
CA ASP A 181 -12.96 -11.58 27.09
C ASP A 181 -11.56 -11.86 27.64
N GLY A 182 -11.37 -13.09 28.14
CA GLY A 182 -10.06 -13.52 28.61
C GLY A 182 -9.11 -13.64 27.41
N GLY A 183 -7.99 -12.89 27.46
CA GLY A 183 -7.00 -12.87 26.37
C GLY A 183 -7.07 -11.64 25.47
N TYR A 184 -8.19 -10.90 25.42
CA TYR A 184 -8.37 -9.73 24.53
C TYR A 184 -7.17 -8.77 24.52
N THR A 185 -6.61 -8.41 25.67
CA THR A 185 -5.47 -7.48 25.76
C THR A 185 -4.11 -8.14 25.54
N THR A 186 -4.08 -9.45 25.37
CA THR A 186 -2.82 -10.21 25.18
C THR A 186 -2.70 -10.69 23.75
N TYR A 187 -3.79 -11.19 23.19
CA TYR A 187 -3.93 -11.62 21.79
C TYR A 187 -5.41 -11.57 21.41
N PRO A 188 -5.89 -10.51 20.75
CA PRO A 188 -7.32 -10.30 20.49
C PRO A 188 -7.89 -11.16 19.36
N LEU A 189 -7.05 -11.94 18.68
CA LEU A 189 -7.40 -12.72 17.49
C LEU A 189 -7.29 -14.22 17.80
N ASP A 190 -8.35 -14.97 17.58
CA ASP A 190 -8.36 -16.43 17.69
C ASP A 190 -8.27 -17.02 16.27
N TYR A 191 -7.10 -17.59 15.93
CA TYR A 191 -6.89 -18.15 14.59
C TYR A 191 -7.79 -19.36 14.36
N VAL A 192 -8.56 -19.34 13.27
CA VAL A 192 -9.49 -20.42 12.93
C VAL A 192 -8.87 -21.37 11.89
N ASP A 193 -8.54 -20.86 10.72
CA ASP A 193 -7.96 -21.63 9.62
C ASP A 193 -7.40 -20.73 8.52
N THR A 194 -6.79 -21.34 7.51
CA THR A 194 -6.36 -20.68 6.27
C THR A 194 -6.94 -21.40 5.07
N THR A 195 -7.51 -20.65 4.12
CA THR A 195 -8.04 -21.17 2.86
C THR A 195 -7.19 -20.72 1.68
N VAL A 196 -6.72 -21.67 0.84
CA VAL A 196 -6.00 -21.36 -0.40
C VAL A 196 -7.00 -21.07 -1.50
N VAL A 197 -7.04 -19.81 -1.96
CA VAL A 197 -7.99 -19.30 -2.96
C VAL A 197 -7.48 -19.51 -4.38
N GLY A 198 -6.21 -19.22 -4.61
CA GLY A 198 -5.53 -19.45 -5.88
C GLY A 198 -4.26 -20.25 -5.72
N GLN A 199 -4.21 -21.44 -6.33
CA GLN A 199 -3.06 -22.32 -6.14
C GLN A 199 -2.16 -22.34 -7.37
N GLY A 200 -0.87 -22.14 -7.16
CA GLY A 200 0.17 -22.43 -8.14
C GLY A 200 0.55 -23.92 -8.15
N PRO A 201 1.20 -24.42 -9.21
CA PRO A 201 1.72 -25.78 -9.23
C PRO A 201 2.75 -25.99 -8.10
N PRO A 202 2.82 -27.18 -7.48
CA PRO A 202 3.67 -27.43 -6.31
C PRO A 202 5.17 -27.46 -6.61
N ALA A 203 5.57 -27.40 -7.87
CA ALA A 203 6.97 -27.43 -8.28
C ALA A 203 7.30 -26.22 -9.14
N ALA A 204 8.42 -25.57 -8.85
CA ALA A 204 8.99 -24.57 -9.75
C ALA A 204 9.20 -25.20 -11.14
N ASN A 205 8.66 -24.60 -12.15
CA ASN A 205 8.89 -24.98 -13.53
C ASN A 205 9.00 -23.73 -14.41
N PHE A 206 9.59 -23.89 -15.58
CA PHE A 206 9.79 -22.78 -16.52
C PHE A 206 8.49 -22.11 -17.00
N PHE A 207 7.35 -22.77 -16.78
CA PHE A 207 5.99 -22.31 -17.13
C PHE A 207 5.14 -22.11 -15.88
N GLY A 208 5.77 -21.65 -14.78
CA GLY A 208 5.10 -21.46 -13.51
C GLY A 208 3.92 -20.47 -13.58
N ILE A 209 3.07 -20.57 -12.59
CA ILE A 209 2.00 -19.60 -12.35
C ILE A 209 2.41 -18.82 -11.10
N PHE A 210 2.60 -17.52 -11.25
CA PHE A 210 2.81 -16.60 -10.15
C PHE A 210 1.54 -15.78 -9.95
N HIS A 211 1.06 -15.74 -8.71
CA HIS A 211 0.01 -14.85 -8.24
C HIS A 211 0.68 -13.70 -7.50
N ASP A 212 0.13 -12.50 -7.61
CA ASP A 212 0.79 -11.28 -7.16
C ASP A 212 -0.24 -10.18 -6.89
N LYS A 213 0.00 -9.34 -5.91
CA LYS A 213 -0.79 -8.15 -5.61
C LYS A 213 -2.28 -8.48 -5.47
N GLU A 214 -2.60 -9.29 -4.48
CA GLU A 214 -3.97 -9.58 -4.08
C GLU A 214 -4.53 -8.45 -3.24
N MET A 215 -5.86 -8.37 -3.22
CA MET A 215 -6.67 -7.53 -2.35
C MET A 215 -7.89 -8.28 -1.88
N ILE A 216 -8.28 -8.07 -0.64
CA ILE A 216 -9.53 -8.58 -0.07
C ILE A 216 -10.44 -7.42 0.34
N GLU A 217 -11.73 -7.63 0.25
CA GLU A 217 -12.76 -6.72 0.77
C GLU A 217 -13.97 -7.52 1.27
N VAL A 218 -14.58 -7.07 2.34
CA VAL A 218 -15.80 -7.66 2.89
C VAL A 218 -16.99 -6.75 2.59
N ASP A 219 -18.10 -7.32 2.13
CA ASP A 219 -19.35 -6.57 2.04
C ASP A 219 -19.83 -6.22 3.46
N ARG A 220 -19.74 -4.93 3.80
CA ARG A 220 -20.13 -4.35 5.08
C ARG A 220 -21.41 -3.51 4.99
N THR A 221 -22.16 -3.65 3.92
CA THR A 221 -23.32 -2.79 3.63
C THR A 221 -24.57 -3.15 4.42
N GLY A 222 -24.63 -4.35 5.01
CA GLY A 222 -25.86 -4.88 5.62
C GLY A 222 -26.91 -5.28 4.59
N GLY A 223 -26.53 -5.32 3.31
CA GLY A 223 -27.37 -5.68 2.16
C GLY A 223 -27.49 -7.19 1.92
N PRO A 224 -27.89 -7.59 0.71
CA PRO A 224 -28.08 -9.01 0.37
C PRO A 224 -26.81 -9.87 0.39
N PHE A 225 -25.65 -9.24 0.27
CA PHE A 225 -24.35 -9.89 0.22
C PHE A 225 -23.50 -9.59 1.47
N ASP A 226 -24.11 -9.00 2.52
CA ASP A 226 -23.44 -8.67 3.79
C ASP A 226 -22.67 -9.89 4.34
N GLY A 227 -21.38 -9.68 4.65
CA GLY A 227 -20.47 -10.73 5.08
C GLY A 227 -19.84 -11.57 3.97
N TYR A 228 -20.17 -11.33 2.69
CA TYR A 228 -19.40 -11.94 1.59
C TYR A 228 -17.97 -11.38 1.59
N LEU A 229 -17.01 -12.27 1.43
CA LEU A 229 -15.60 -11.92 1.32
C LEU A 229 -15.16 -12.07 -0.13
N TYR A 230 -14.57 -11.03 -0.66
CA TYR A 230 -14.09 -10.94 -2.03
C TYR A 230 -12.58 -10.89 -2.06
N GLU A 231 -11.99 -11.51 -3.08
CA GLU A 231 -10.55 -11.47 -3.31
C GLU A 231 -10.27 -11.31 -4.79
N CYS A 232 -9.41 -10.36 -5.12
CA CYS A 232 -8.84 -10.21 -6.45
C CYS A 232 -7.32 -10.33 -6.40
N TRP A 233 -6.71 -10.73 -7.53
CA TRP A 233 -5.25 -10.82 -7.64
C TRP A 233 -4.80 -10.78 -9.08
N THR A 234 -3.53 -10.45 -9.29
CA THR A 234 -2.85 -10.58 -10.57
C THR A 234 -2.32 -11.99 -10.76
N LYS A 235 -2.64 -12.64 -11.87
CA LYS A 235 -2.10 -13.94 -12.24
C LYS A 235 -1.16 -13.81 -13.42
N PHE A 236 0.08 -14.20 -13.23
CA PHE A 236 1.11 -14.31 -14.26
C PHE A 236 1.24 -15.76 -14.74
N PRO A 237 0.76 -16.13 -15.92
CA PRO A 237 0.83 -17.49 -16.42
C PRO A 237 2.12 -17.73 -17.22
N GLY A 238 3.26 -17.81 -16.58
CA GLY A 238 4.55 -18.06 -17.24
C GLY A 238 4.89 -17.01 -18.30
N PHE A 239 4.95 -17.42 -19.57
CA PHE A 239 5.19 -16.49 -20.69
C PHE A 239 3.92 -15.76 -21.17
N GLY A 240 2.79 -15.92 -20.51
CA GLY A 240 1.53 -15.29 -20.88
C GLY A 240 1.41 -13.86 -20.38
N THR A 241 0.34 -13.21 -20.83
CA THR A 241 -0.05 -11.88 -20.37
C THR A 241 -0.69 -11.98 -18.98
N SER A 242 -0.31 -11.13 -18.05
CA SER A 242 -0.93 -11.00 -16.75
C SER A 242 -2.44 -10.75 -16.86
N ARG A 243 -3.19 -11.24 -15.88
CA ARG A 243 -4.66 -11.13 -15.85
C ARG A 243 -5.12 -10.89 -14.43
N ILE A 244 -6.14 -10.09 -14.27
CA ILE A 244 -6.84 -9.95 -13.00
C ILE A 244 -7.82 -11.09 -12.83
N TYR A 245 -7.72 -11.77 -11.70
CA TYR A 245 -8.59 -12.83 -11.24
C TYR A 245 -9.41 -12.36 -10.05
N PHE A 246 -10.52 -13.01 -9.83
CA PHE A 246 -11.45 -12.73 -8.75
C PHE A 246 -12.06 -14.03 -8.24
N ALA A 247 -12.22 -14.14 -6.93
CA ALA A 247 -12.96 -15.18 -6.24
C ALA A 247 -13.78 -14.56 -5.09
N ARG A 248 -14.77 -15.31 -4.62
CA ARG A 248 -15.59 -14.89 -3.48
C ARG A 248 -15.86 -16.05 -2.53
N SER A 249 -16.00 -15.73 -1.27
CA SER A 249 -16.57 -16.58 -0.24
C SER A 249 -17.97 -16.07 0.15
N THR A 250 -18.87 -16.97 0.48
CA THR A 250 -20.23 -16.69 0.98
C THR A 250 -20.50 -17.37 2.32
N ASP A 251 -19.42 -17.87 2.94
CA ASP A 251 -19.42 -18.67 4.16
C ASP A 251 -18.26 -18.24 5.08
N GLU A 252 -18.08 -16.92 5.21
CA GLU A 252 -17.10 -16.31 6.13
C GLU A 252 -15.65 -16.78 5.89
N GLY A 253 -15.26 -16.97 4.61
CA GLY A 253 -13.90 -17.37 4.22
C GLY A 253 -13.62 -18.88 4.36
N GLU A 254 -14.61 -19.71 4.79
CA GLU A 254 -14.44 -21.15 4.90
C GLU A 254 -14.13 -21.79 3.54
N THR A 255 -14.84 -21.34 2.49
CA THR A 255 -14.56 -21.76 1.12
C THR A 255 -14.66 -20.61 0.12
N PHE A 256 -13.91 -20.70 -0.96
CA PHE A 256 -13.96 -19.74 -2.06
C PHE A 256 -14.44 -20.37 -3.37
N SER A 257 -15.11 -19.56 -4.16
CA SER A 257 -15.41 -19.90 -5.54
C SER A 257 -14.11 -20.10 -6.35
N LYS A 258 -14.19 -20.83 -7.44
CA LYS A 258 -13.06 -20.91 -8.37
C LYS A 258 -12.77 -19.52 -8.95
N GLY A 259 -11.51 -19.09 -8.89
CA GLY A 259 -11.05 -17.84 -9.47
C GLY A 259 -11.40 -17.71 -10.96
N ILE A 260 -12.02 -16.59 -11.34
CA ILE A 260 -12.39 -16.22 -12.71
C ILE A 260 -11.58 -15.01 -13.18
N SER A 261 -11.25 -14.96 -14.47
CA SER A 261 -10.57 -13.77 -15.03
C SER A 261 -11.62 -12.71 -15.40
N ILE A 262 -11.45 -11.50 -14.84
CA ILE A 262 -12.40 -10.39 -15.00
C ILE A 262 -11.91 -9.26 -15.92
N ALA A 263 -10.62 -9.15 -16.18
CA ALA A 263 -10.03 -8.08 -17.01
C ALA A 263 -10.21 -8.27 -18.52
N GLY A 264 -10.99 -9.25 -18.97
CA GLY A 264 -11.19 -9.54 -20.39
C GLY A 264 -9.87 -9.98 -21.06
N LYS A 265 -9.43 -9.24 -22.09
CA LYS A 265 -8.20 -9.54 -22.85
C LYS A 265 -7.04 -8.60 -22.55
N THR A 266 -7.25 -7.56 -21.75
CA THR A 266 -6.23 -6.58 -21.38
C THR A 266 -5.25 -7.19 -20.38
N ALA A 267 -3.99 -6.78 -20.48
CA ALA A 267 -3.01 -7.04 -19.44
C ALA A 267 -3.26 -6.08 -18.29
N GLY A 268 -3.14 -6.55 -17.05
CA GLY A 268 -3.30 -5.71 -15.88
C GLY A 268 -2.50 -6.23 -14.71
N GLN A 269 -2.24 -5.37 -13.73
CA GLN A 269 -1.59 -5.71 -12.47
C GLN A 269 -2.09 -4.77 -11.37
N GLY A 270 -2.03 -5.25 -10.13
CA GLY A 270 -2.46 -4.51 -8.95
C GLY A 270 -3.96 -4.23 -9.04
N CYS A 271 -4.78 -5.08 -8.43
CA CYS A 271 -6.22 -4.83 -8.35
C CYS A 271 -6.59 -4.29 -6.98
N ASP A 272 -7.75 -3.63 -6.94
CA ASP A 272 -8.37 -3.21 -5.69
C ASP A 272 -9.90 -3.33 -5.80
N ILE A 273 -10.57 -3.51 -4.65
CA ILE A 273 -12.00 -3.81 -4.57
C ILE A 273 -12.69 -2.75 -3.73
N ALA A 274 -13.85 -2.28 -4.20
CA ALA A 274 -14.80 -1.50 -3.39
C ALA A 274 -16.19 -2.11 -3.46
N VAL A 275 -16.96 -1.95 -2.39
CA VAL A 275 -18.36 -2.35 -2.31
C VAL A 275 -19.21 -1.13 -2.01
N GLU A 276 -20.07 -0.74 -2.96
CA GLU A 276 -20.99 0.39 -2.82
C GLU A 276 -22.16 0.03 -1.88
N ALA A 277 -22.81 1.04 -1.31
CA ALA A 277 -23.86 0.87 -0.30
C ALA A 277 -25.06 -0.02 -0.73
N ASP A 278 -25.27 -0.22 -2.01
CA ASP A 278 -26.31 -1.12 -2.56
C ASP A 278 -25.83 -2.56 -2.75
N GLY A 279 -24.55 -2.85 -2.45
CA GLY A 279 -23.92 -4.16 -2.58
C GLY A 279 -23.25 -4.42 -3.94
N ASP A 280 -23.15 -3.40 -4.78
CA ASP A 280 -22.40 -3.50 -6.03
C ASP A 280 -20.90 -3.52 -5.77
N ILE A 281 -20.22 -4.46 -6.45
CA ILE A 281 -18.79 -4.66 -6.33
C ILE A 281 -18.10 -4.03 -7.52
N TYR A 282 -17.04 -3.29 -7.25
CA TYR A 282 -16.15 -2.74 -8.26
C TYR A 282 -14.75 -3.32 -8.05
N VAL A 283 -14.08 -3.66 -9.16
CA VAL A 283 -12.67 -4.09 -9.13
C VAL A 283 -11.92 -3.27 -10.15
N SER A 284 -10.93 -2.51 -9.69
CA SER A 284 -10.04 -1.71 -10.55
C SER A 284 -8.66 -2.36 -10.68
N TRP A 285 -7.89 -1.92 -11.66
CA TRP A 285 -6.50 -2.34 -11.85
C TRP A 285 -5.74 -1.37 -12.74
N ARG A 286 -4.42 -1.41 -12.64
CA ARG A 286 -3.52 -0.81 -13.63
C ARG A 286 -3.58 -1.59 -14.94
N ASP A 287 -3.91 -0.91 -16.00
CA ASP A 287 -4.09 -1.44 -17.34
C ASP A 287 -2.86 -1.15 -18.20
N PHE A 288 -2.33 -2.16 -18.88
CA PHE A 288 -1.19 -2.04 -19.77
C PHE A 288 -1.60 -2.08 -21.24
N GLU A 289 -1.44 -1.00 -21.97
CA GLU A 289 -1.51 -1.04 -23.43
C GLU A 289 -0.23 -1.62 -24.03
N THR A 290 -0.33 -2.80 -24.61
CA THR A 290 0.82 -3.53 -25.17
C THR A 290 1.20 -3.14 -26.60
N SER A 291 0.53 -2.16 -27.23
CA SER A 291 0.57 -1.97 -28.70
C SER A 291 1.37 -0.78 -29.20
N SER A 292 1.91 0.09 -28.36
CA SER A 292 2.67 1.26 -28.81
C SER A 292 4.06 1.37 -28.19
N ALA A 293 4.95 2.08 -28.88
CA ALA A 293 6.27 2.44 -28.37
C ALA A 293 6.21 3.37 -27.14
N HIS A 294 5.05 3.92 -26.87
CA HIS A 294 4.71 4.65 -25.64
C HIS A 294 3.66 3.82 -24.91
N ARG A 295 4.03 3.16 -23.83
CA ARG A 295 3.08 2.45 -22.98
C ARG A 295 2.20 3.47 -22.26
N ASN A 296 1.06 3.77 -22.84
CA ASN A 296 0.03 4.47 -22.09
C ASN A 296 -0.47 3.52 -21.02
N PHE A 297 -0.34 3.92 -19.79
CA PHE A 297 -1.00 3.27 -18.68
C PHE A 297 -2.42 3.80 -18.58
N GLY A 298 -3.28 3.00 -17.99
CA GLY A 298 -4.63 3.41 -17.66
C GLY A 298 -5.07 2.78 -16.36
N VAL A 299 -6.16 3.28 -15.85
CA VAL A 299 -6.91 2.63 -14.78
C VAL A 299 -8.21 2.13 -15.39
N SER A 300 -8.51 0.86 -15.22
CA SER A 300 -9.73 0.21 -15.71
C SER A 300 -10.48 -0.43 -14.54
N VAL A 301 -11.80 -0.59 -14.70
CA VAL A 301 -12.70 -1.13 -13.68
C VAL A 301 -13.74 -2.03 -14.30
N VAL A 302 -14.23 -3.00 -13.54
CA VAL A 302 -15.45 -3.78 -13.81
C VAL A 302 -16.39 -3.68 -12.63
N ARG A 303 -17.70 -3.91 -12.87
CA ARG A 303 -18.74 -3.94 -11.84
C ARG A 303 -19.47 -5.28 -11.85
N SER A 304 -19.90 -5.71 -10.67
CA SER A 304 -20.82 -6.83 -10.45
C SER A 304 -21.99 -6.38 -9.58
N ASP A 305 -23.22 -6.69 -9.99
CA ASP A 305 -24.47 -6.43 -9.25
C ASP A 305 -25.11 -7.74 -8.71
N ASP A 306 -24.37 -8.84 -8.76
CA ASP A 306 -24.84 -10.16 -8.38
C ASP A 306 -23.93 -10.85 -7.36
N GLY A 307 -23.23 -10.05 -6.54
CA GLY A 307 -22.33 -10.53 -5.49
C GLY A 307 -21.10 -11.24 -6.05
N GLY A 308 -20.56 -10.79 -7.19
CA GLY A 308 -19.33 -11.33 -7.79
C GLY A 308 -19.53 -12.61 -8.63
N LEU A 309 -20.76 -12.94 -9.03
CA LEU A 309 -21.00 -14.07 -9.95
C LEU A 309 -20.62 -13.72 -11.39
N THR A 310 -21.01 -12.53 -11.84
CA THR A 310 -20.70 -12.02 -13.17
C THR A 310 -20.22 -10.58 -13.12
N PHE A 311 -19.42 -10.17 -14.10
CA PHE A 311 -18.87 -8.83 -14.19
C PHE A 311 -19.20 -8.19 -15.52
N SER A 312 -19.32 -6.86 -15.51
CA SER A 312 -19.43 -6.03 -16.70
C SER A 312 -18.21 -6.17 -17.62
N ASN A 313 -18.30 -5.63 -18.83
CA ASN A 313 -17.09 -5.39 -19.60
C ASN A 313 -16.25 -4.30 -18.93
N PRO A 314 -14.91 -4.36 -19.03
CA PRO A 314 -14.06 -3.30 -18.50
C PRO A 314 -14.41 -1.90 -19.04
N VAL A 315 -14.46 -0.94 -18.12
CA VAL A 315 -14.61 0.49 -18.40
C VAL A 315 -13.30 1.16 -18.03
N LYS A 316 -12.80 2.06 -18.87
CA LYS A 316 -11.61 2.86 -18.61
C LYS A 316 -12.00 4.03 -17.70
N ILE A 317 -11.37 4.11 -16.52
CA ILE A 317 -11.49 5.26 -15.61
C ILE A 317 -10.70 6.44 -16.16
N ALA A 318 -9.43 6.22 -16.46
CA ALA A 318 -8.53 7.23 -16.98
C ALA A 318 -7.44 6.63 -17.87
N ASP A 319 -7.04 7.38 -18.90
CA ASP A 319 -5.72 7.22 -19.53
C ASP A 319 -4.74 8.12 -18.80
N ILE A 320 -3.61 7.58 -18.41
CA ILE A 320 -2.63 8.27 -17.60
C ILE A 320 -1.24 8.19 -18.22
N VAL A 321 -0.43 9.21 -17.96
CA VAL A 321 1.03 9.10 -18.11
C VAL A 321 1.54 8.55 -16.78
N GLY A 322 2.06 7.33 -16.80
CA GLY A 322 2.52 6.69 -15.58
C GLY A 322 3.69 7.48 -14.96
N TYR A 323 3.64 7.72 -13.65
CA TYR A 323 4.80 8.05 -12.86
C TYR A 323 5.32 6.75 -12.26
N ASN A 324 6.40 6.23 -12.82
CA ASN A 324 6.84 4.88 -12.47
C ASN A 324 8.35 4.71 -12.69
N PRO A 325 9.18 5.20 -11.78
CA PRO A 325 10.64 5.06 -11.88
C PRO A 325 11.15 3.65 -11.53
N PHE A 326 10.30 2.68 -11.27
CA PHE A 326 10.70 1.39 -10.69
C PHE A 326 11.63 0.56 -11.59
N ASP A 327 11.54 0.70 -12.91
CA ASP A 327 12.36 -0.08 -13.82
C ASP A 327 13.84 0.28 -13.69
N THR A 328 14.16 1.56 -13.45
CA THR A 328 15.52 2.02 -13.19
C THR A 328 16.07 1.48 -11.88
N ALA A 329 15.29 1.48 -10.82
CA ALA A 329 15.70 0.90 -9.53
C ALA A 329 16.01 -0.59 -9.67
N ARG A 330 15.25 -1.34 -10.47
CA ARG A 330 15.49 -2.76 -10.71
C ARG A 330 16.78 -3.05 -11.46
N ASP A 331 17.15 -2.19 -12.39
CA ASP A 331 18.35 -2.38 -13.19
C ASP A 331 19.64 -2.16 -12.38
N CYS A 332 19.56 -1.46 -11.26
CA CYS A 332 20.64 -1.36 -10.29
C CYS A 332 20.71 -2.56 -9.33
N GLY A 333 19.75 -3.50 -9.42
CA GLY A 333 19.43 -4.49 -8.38
C GLY A 333 20.56 -5.37 -7.87
N ASP A 334 21.51 -5.79 -8.71
CA ASP A 334 22.53 -6.76 -8.33
C ASP A 334 23.97 -6.28 -8.62
N GLY A 335 24.19 -5.01 -8.93
CA GLY A 335 25.52 -4.44 -9.14
C GLY A 335 25.49 -3.07 -9.80
N THR A 336 26.36 -2.19 -9.34
CA THR A 336 26.47 -0.79 -9.81
C THR A 336 26.76 -0.64 -11.29
N GLU A 337 27.56 -1.54 -11.82
CA GLU A 337 27.86 -1.58 -13.27
C GLU A 337 26.63 -1.88 -14.14
N LEU A 338 25.52 -2.23 -13.50
CA LEU A 338 24.24 -2.53 -14.14
C LEU A 338 23.20 -1.42 -13.96
N CYS A 339 23.58 -0.27 -13.38
CA CYS A 339 22.71 0.92 -13.29
C CYS A 339 22.77 1.74 -14.59
N PRO A 340 21.89 1.53 -15.58
CA PRO A 340 21.94 2.29 -16.81
C PRO A 340 21.63 3.77 -16.61
N SER A 341 20.87 4.11 -15.57
CA SER A 341 20.52 5.49 -15.22
C SER A 341 21.59 6.22 -14.41
N GLU A 342 22.58 5.51 -13.84
CA GLU A 342 23.57 6.05 -12.90
C GLU A 342 22.97 6.54 -11.56
N PHE A 343 21.66 6.39 -11.36
CA PHE A 343 20.96 6.76 -10.12
C PHE A 343 20.57 5.53 -9.31
N VAL A 344 20.60 5.66 -7.99
CA VAL A 344 20.11 4.66 -7.03
C VAL A 344 18.98 5.27 -6.25
N PHE A 345 17.79 4.67 -6.31
CA PHE A 345 16.58 5.20 -5.69
C PHE A 345 15.54 4.11 -5.42
N ALA A 346 14.57 4.42 -4.57
CA ALA A 346 13.47 3.53 -4.26
C ALA A 346 12.52 3.33 -5.45
N ARG A 347 12.03 2.11 -5.61
CA ARG A 347 10.98 1.77 -6.58
C ARG A 347 9.65 2.40 -6.17
N VAL A 348 8.92 2.97 -7.13
CA VAL A 348 7.59 3.56 -6.91
C VAL A 348 6.63 3.03 -7.98
N PRO A 349 6.03 1.84 -7.81
CA PRO A 349 5.07 1.31 -8.76
C PRO A 349 3.74 2.07 -8.69
N LEU A 350 3.01 2.04 -9.79
CA LEU A 350 1.66 2.57 -9.86
C LEU A 350 0.65 1.48 -9.51
N GLU A 351 -0.10 1.69 -8.44
CA GLU A 351 -1.21 0.84 -8.03
C GLU A 351 -2.44 1.70 -7.75
N PRO A 352 -3.53 1.56 -8.54
CA PRO A 352 -4.76 2.29 -8.27
C PRO A 352 -5.47 1.72 -7.06
N ARG A 353 -6.04 2.60 -6.25
CA ARG A 353 -6.91 2.26 -5.12
C ARG A 353 -8.36 2.58 -5.45
N LEU A 354 -9.25 1.82 -4.84
CA LEU A 354 -10.69 1.94 -5.06
C LEU A 354 -11.41 1.96 -3.72
N THR A 355 -12.35 2.87 -3.54
CA THR A 355 -13.15 2.94 -2.32
C THR A 355 -14.56 3.43 -2.59
N SER A 356 -15.47 3.11 -1.71
CA SER A 356 -16.86 3.58 -1.70
C SER A 356 -17.35 3.64 -0.26
N ASP A 357 -18.24 4.57 0.03
CA ASP A 357 -18.85 4.68 1.36
C ASP A 357 -19.97 3.62 1.53
N PRO A 358 -19.77 2.59 2.36
CA PRO A 358 -20.76 1.53 2.55
C PRO A 358 -22.03 2.03 3.26
N THR A 359 -22.02 3.22 3.87
CA THR A 359 -23.22 3.85 4.47
C THR A 359 -24.08 4.54 3.41
N GLY A 360 -23.50 4.88 2.26
CA GLY A 360 -24.17 5.61 1.19
C GLY A 360 -24.34 7.12 1.45
N GLU A 361 -23.71 7.67 2.48
CA GLU A 361 -23.75 9.11 2.77
C GLU A 361 -22.87 9.91 1.79
N LEU A 362 -21.79 9.30 1.29
CA LEU A 362 -21.01 9.81 0.17
C LEU A 362 -21.30 8.97 -1.07
N GLU A 363 -22.13 9.51 -1.98
CA GLU A 363 -22.59 8.79 -3.17
C GLU A 363 -21.45 8.44 -4.12
N GLY A 364 -21.43 7.21 -4.65
CA GLY A 364 -20.61 6.73 -5.75
C GLY A 364 -19.33 6.03 -5.31
N VAL A 365 -18.59 5.60 -6.33
CA VAL A 365 -17.31 4.91 -6.18
C VAL A 365 -16.16 5.82 -6.61
N PHE A 366 -15.05 5.75 -5.88
CA PHE A 366 -13.87 6.59 -6.06
C PHE A 366 -12.68 5.72 -6.44
N SER A 367 -11.94 6.14 -7.46
CA SER A 367 -10.63 5.57 -7.76
C SER A 367 -9.56 6.61 -7.53
N VAL A 368 -8.50 6.23 -6.82
CA VAL A 368 -7.35 7.07 -6.48
C VAL A 368 -6.10 6.44 -7.07
N TRP A 369 -5.22 7.24 -7.67
CA TRP A 369 -3.98 6.74 -8.26
C TRP A 369 -2.91 7.82 -8.30
N GLN A 370 -1.66 7.41 -8.41
CA GLN A 370 -0.56 8.31 -8.75
C GLN A 370 -0.34 8.33 -10.27
N ALA A 371 0.07 9.49 -10.79
CA ALA A 371 0.44 9.67 -12.19
C ALA A 371 1.43 10.82 -12.34
N SER A 372 2.09 10.90 -13.49
CA SER A 372 2.83 12.10 -13.89
C SER A 372 1.86 13.27 -14.06
N ASP A 373 2.19 14.42 -13.47
CA ASP A 373 1.43 15.64 -13.66
C ASP A 373 1.70 16.18 -15.09
N PRO A 374 0.68 16.21 -15.96
CA PRO A 374 0.85 16.61 -17.36
C PRO A 374 1.44 18.02 -17.56
N ASP A 375 1.20 18.92 -16.61
CA ASP A 375 1.66 20.31 -16.67
C ASP A 375 3.16 20.46 -16.33
N THR A 376 3.78 19.40 -15.79
CA THR A 376 5.20 19.38 -15.37
C THR A 376 6.07 18.49 -16.25
N ILE A 377 5.49 17.83 -17.26
CA ILE A 377 6.26 16.94 -18.16
C ILE A 377 7.28 17.75 -18.94
N GLU A 378 8.54 17.37 -18.83
CA GLU A 378 9.64 17.97 -19.57
C GLU A 378 10.68 16.90 -19.96
N PRO A 379 11.49 17.16 -21.00
CA PRO A 379 12.57 16.26 -21.38
C PRO A 379 13.55 16.06 -20.23
N SER A 380 13.99 14.82 -20.04
CA SER A 380 15.06 14.52 -19.09
C SER A 380 16.40 15.11 -19.58
N ASP A 381 17.06 15.85 -18.71
CA ASP A 381 18.42 16.35 -18.93
C ASP A 381 19.49 15.32 -18.49
N THR A 382 19.05 14.20 -17.89
CA THR A 382 19.88 13.13 -17.33
C THR A 382 19.53 11.78 -17.98
N SER A 383 20.07 10.69 -17.46
CA SER A 383 19.65 9.33 -17.80
C SER A 383 18.40 8.85 -17.05
N TYR A 384 17.92 9.60 -16.06
CA TYR A 384 16.70 9.31 -15.33
C TYR A 384 15.45 9.61 -16.15
N SER A 385 14.43 8.76 -16.02
CA SER A 385 13.11 8.96 -16.60
C SER A 385 12.05 8.51 -15.59
N SER A 386 11.05 9.33 -15.36
CA SER A 386 9.90 8.99 -14.51
C SER A 386 8.61 8.79 -15.29
N THR A 387 8.59 9.19 -16.57
CA THR A 387 7.42 9.06 -17.44
C THR A 387 7.74 8.16 -18.62
N GLY A 388 6.87 7.25 -18.93
CA GLY A 388 7.05 6.43 -20.13
C GLY A 388 7.40 4.97 -19.83
N PRO A 389 7.83 4.20 -20.84
CA PRO A 389 7.88 2.75 -20.78
C PRO A 389 9.13 2.16 -20.10
N GLY A 390 9.90 2.93 -19.36
CA GLY A 390 11.12 2.43 -18.75
C GLY A 390 12.24 2.16 -19.76
N THR A 391 12.39 2.99 -20.78
CA THR A 391 13.55 3.00 -21.67
C THR A 391 14.47 4.13 -21.24
N PHE A 392 15.64 3.74 -20.76
CA PHE A 392 16.64 4.67 -20.24
C PHE A 392 17.08 5.71 -21.27
N GLY A 393 17.24 6.95 -20.84
CA GLY A 393 18.01 7.95 -21.54
C GLY A 393 17.34 8.65 -22.71
N THR A 394 16.02 8.56 -22.87
CA THR A 394 15.32 9.23 -23.98
C THR A 394 13.93 9.76 -23.63
N ASP A 395 13.46 9.55 -22.42
CA ASP A 395 12.09 9.84 -22.05
C ASP A 395 11.99 11.09 -21.17
N ASP A 396 10.77 11.46 -20.86
CA ASP A 396 10.50 12.67 -20.13
C ASP A 396 10.51 12.39 -18.61
N VAL A 397 10.66 13.44 -17.83
CA VAL A 397 10.45 13.47 -16.39
C VAL A 397 9.22 14.29 -16.07
N ALA A 398 8.64 14.06 -14.91
CA ALA A 398 7.50 14.83 -14.40
C ALA A 398 7.41 14.73 -12.88
N GLN A 399 6.70 15.65 -12.27
CA GLN A 399 6.25 15.51 -10.89
C GLN A 399 5.26 14.35 -10.78
N GLY A 400 5.45 13.45 -9.83
CA GLY A 400 4.42 12.51 -9.43
C GLY A 400 3.32 13.24 -8.66
N ALA A 401 2.06 12.98 -8.99
CA ALA A 401 0.91 13.58 -8.32
C ALA A 401 -0.20 12.53 -8.07
N VAL A 402 -0.98 12.74 -7.01
CA VAL A 402 -2.13 11.89 -6.66
C VAL A 402 -3.41 12.48 -7.21
N TYR A 403 -4.20 11.64 -7.85
CA TYR A 403 -5.46 11.98 -8.49
C TYR A 403 -6.61 11.12 -7.96
N VAL A 404 -7.81 11.65 -8.01
CA VAL A 404 -9.07 10.95 -7.75
C VAL A 404 -10.03 11.16 -8.91
N SER A 405 -10.82 10.15 -9.21
CA SER A 405 -12.00 10.23 -10.09
C SER A 405 -13.18 9.54 -9.43
N ARG A 406 -14.38 9.97 -9.75
CA ARG A 406 -15.63 9.48 -9.18
C ARG A 406 -16.58 9.03 -10.27
N SER A 407 -17.29 7.94 -10.03
CA SER A 407 -18.49 7.52 -10.77
C SER A 407 -19.71 7.56 -9.85
N ILE A 408 -20.85 8.01 -10.40
CA ILE A 408 -22.16 8.01 -9.74
C ILE A 408 -23.25 7.36 -10.61
N ASP A 409 -22.83 6.56 -11.58
CA ASP A 409 -23.71 5.89 -12.55
C ASP A 409 -23.33 4.42 -12.74
N ASP A 410 -23.09 3.74 -11.63
CA ASP A 410 -22.74 2.32 -11.56
C ASP A 410 -21.44 1.99 -12.34
N GLY A 411 -20.43 2.87 -12.27
CA GLY A 411 -19.14 2.69 -12.95
C GLY A 411 -19.18 2.81 -14.47
N GLN A 412 -20.32 3.23 -15.05
CA GLN A 412 -20.49 3.34 -16.51
C GLN A 412 -19.71 4.51 -17.09
N THR A 413 -19.66 5.63 -16.35
CA THR A 413 -18.85 6.79 -16.70
C THR A 413 -18.12 7.35 -15.47
N TRP A 414 -16.97 7.93 -15.73
CA TRP A 414 -16.11 8.51 -14.69
C TRP A 414 -15.90 9.99 -14.93
N GLY A 415 -15.90 10.75 -13.85
CA GLY A 415 -15.63 12.18 -13.89
C GLY A 415 -14.17 12.47 -14.31
N PRO A 416 -13.85 13.73 -14.61
CA PRO A 416 -12.46 14.12 -14.85
C PRO A 416 -11.62 13.87 -13.60
N ALA A 417 -10.37 13.44 -13.79
CA ALA A 417 -9.41 13.32 -12.71
C ALA A 417 -9.21 14.67 -12.00
N VAL A 418 -9.29 14.67 -10.68
CA VAL A 418 -9.04 15.81 -9.82
C VAL A 418 -7.77 15.54 -9.03
N ARG A 419 -6.87 16.51 -8.97
CA ARG A 419 -5.65 16.41 -8.16
C ARG A 419 -6.01 16.54 -6.67
N VAL A 420 -5.59 15.58 -5.85
CA VAL A 420 -5.86 15.56 -4.41
C VAL A 420 -5.04 16.63 -3.68
N SER A 421 -3.79 16.77 -4.05
CA SER A 421 -2.88 17.75 -3.45
C SER A 421 -2.64 18.93 -4.38
N ASP A 422 -2.66 20.14 -3.82
CA ASP A 422 -2.52 21.42 -4.51
C ASP A 422 -1.08 21.97 -4.52
N VAL A 423 -0.09 21.21 -4.04
CA VAL A 423 1.28 21.71 -3.95
C VAL A 423 2.00 21.68 -5.30
N PRO A 424 2.75 22.75 -5.63
CA PRO A 424 3.39 22.90 -6.93
C PRO A 424 4.70 22.13 -7.07
N ALA A 425 5.23 21.53 -6.00
CA ALA A 425 6.52 20.86 -5.95
C ALA A 425 6.47 19.65 -5.02
N GLY A 426 7.37 18.68 -5.24
CA GLY A 426 7.40 17.41 -4.53
C GLY A 426 6.71 16.29 -5.31
N HIS A 427 7.32 15.12 -5.30
CA HIS A 427 6.70 13.91 -5.84
C HIS A 427 5.71 13.33 -4.84
N GLN A 428 4.55 12.89 -5.33
CA GLN A 428 3.50 12.25 -4.54
C GLN A 428 3.27 10.84 -5.06
N PHE A 429 3.28 9.87 -4.16
CA PHE A 429 3.24 8.45 -4.51
C PHE A 429 2.66 7.59 -3.38
N PHE A 430 2.38 6.33 -3.66
CA PHE A 430 1.76 5.37 -2.77
C PHE A 430 0.44 5.87 -2.16
N PRO A 431 -0.52 6.33 -2.97
CA PRO A 431 -1.80 6.72 -2.43
C PRO A 431 -2.58 5.51 -1.95
N ASP A 432 -3.34 5.72 -0.86
CA ASP A 432 -4.44 4.87 -0.45
C ASP A 432 -5.62 5.73 -0.01
N ALA A 433 -6.82 5.15 0.05
CA ALA A 433 -8.02 5.91 0.36
C ALA A 433 -9.10 5.05 0.99
N ASP A 434 -9.82 5.63 1.95
CA ASP A 434 -11.03 5.03 2.50
C ASP A 434 -12.17 6.05 2.58
N ALA A 435 -13.39 5.59 2.31
CA ALA A 435 -14.60 6.39 2.35
C ALA A 435 -15.60 5.81 3.37
N LEU A 436 -16.04 6.65 4.30
CA LEU A 436 -16.99 6.25 5.34
C LEU A 436 -17.82 7.46 5.81
N ALA A 437 -19.11 7.24 6.05
CA ALA A 437 -20.03 8.17 6.67
C ALA A 437 -19.91 9.61 6.10
N GLY A 438 -19.96 9.73 4.78
CA GLY A 438 -19.95 11.01 4.09
C GLY A 438 -18.56 11.66 3.97
N ARG A 439 -17.48 10.96 4.23
CA ARG A 439 -16.09 11.46 4.12
C ARG A 439 -15.24 10.54 3.24
N LEU A 440 -14.33 11.14 2.48
CA LEU A 440 -13.25 10.47 1.78
C LEU A 440 -11.92 10.97 2.37
N ALA A 441 -11.10 10.06 2.88
CA ALA A 441 -9.74 10.34 3.29
C ALA A 441 -8.75 9.71 2.30
N VAL A 442 -7.71 10.44 1.92
CA VAL A 442 -6.65 9.97 1.03
C VAL A 442 -5.32 10.21 1.71
N VAL A 443 -4.50 9.16 1.82
CA VAL A 443 -3.14 9.19 2.35
C VAL A 443 -2.14 9.02 1.20
N TRP A 444 -0.95 9.60 1.30
CA TRP A 444 0.15 9.40 0.34
C TRP A 444 1.49 9.78 0.95
N GLN A 445 2.56 9.31 0.32
CA GLN A 445 3.91 9.78 0.57
C GLN A 445 4.21 11.01 -0.31
N ASP A 446 4.98 11.97 0.22
CA ASP A 446 5.20 13.26 -0.44
C ASP A 446 6.60 13.81 -0.15
N SER A 447 7.33 14.12 -1.19
CA SER A 447 8.66 14.74 -1.08
C SER A 447 8.63 16.28 -1.04
N ARG A 448 7.46 16.92 -0.83
CA ARG A 448 7.36 18.40 -0.70
C ARG A 448 8.24 19.01 0.39
N PRO A 449 8.60 18.31 1.47
CA PRO A 449 9.53 18.84 2.47
C PRO A 449 10.99 18.78 2.05
N ASP A 450 11.32 18.05 0.96
CA ASP A 450 12.68 17.88 0.51
C ASP A 450 13.24 19.20 -0.06
N PRO A 451 14.28 19.79 0.55
CA PRO A 451 14.89 21.01 0.02
C PRO A 451 15.68 20.79 -1.26
N CYS A 452 15.95 19.54 -1.61
CA CYS A 452 16.66 19.12 -2.79
C CYS A 452 15.73 18.68 -3.93
N TYR A 453 14.43 18.83 -3.75
CA TYR A 453 13.48 18.44 -4.79
C TYR A 453 13.83 19.06 -6.14
N ASP A 454 14.01 18.19 -7.12
CA ASP A 454 14.15 18.54 -8.53
C ASP A 454 13.40 17.50 -9.35
N VAL A 455 12.58 17.94 -10.30
CA VAL A 455 11.83 17.04 -11.20
C VAL A 455 12.75 16.15 -12.04
N GLN A 456 13.99 16.57 -12.25
CA GLN A 456 15.03 15.84 -13.00
C GLN A 456 15.68 14.71 -12.19
N LEU A 457 15.33 14.56 -10.92
CA LEU A 457 15.95 13.60 -10.01
C LEU A 457 14.90 12.63 -9.43
N PRO A 458 15.25 11.37 -9.20
CA PRO A 458 14.35 10.41 -8.61
C PRO A 458 14.15 10.65 -7.10
N ILE A 459 13.03 10.15 -6.58
CA ILE A 459 12.74 10.17 -5.15
C ILE A 459 13.79 9.35 -4.41
N GLY A 460 14.38 9.94 -3.36
CA GLY A 460 15.39 9.26 -2.56
C GLY A 460 16.69 9.04 -3.32
N ASN A 461 16.98 9.91 -4.30
CA ASN A 461 18.27 9.86 -4.99
C ASN A 461 19.40 10.19 -4.03
N ARG A 462 20.35 9.29 -3.97
CA ARG A 462 21.47 9.37 -3.07
C ARG A 462 22.43 10.52 -3.38
N GLU A 463 22.62 10.86 -4.64
CA GLU A 463 23.47 11.98 -5.04
C GLU A 463 22.92 13.33 -4.55
N ASP A 464 21.60 13.45 -4.42
CA ASP A 464 20.99 14.64 -3.83
C ASP A 464 21.34 14.80 -2.36
N ALA A 465 21.31 13.71 -1.62
CA ALA A 465 21.68 13.69 -0.23
C ALA A 465 23.10 14.19 -0.01
N THR A 466 24.03 13.95 -0.94
CA THR A 466 25.40 14.47 -0.90
C THR A 466 25.48 15.96 -1.19
N SER A 467 24.64 16.47 -2.09
CA SER A 467 24.67 17.88 -2.50
C SER A 467 23.88 18.81 -1.58
N CYS A 468 22.73 18.37 -1.08
CA CYS A 468 21.83 19.13 -0.23
C CYS A 468 21.77 18.62 1.23
N GLY A 469 22.28 17.43 1.49
CA GLY A 469 22.31 16.81 2.82
C GLY A 469 21.03 16.11 3.25
N THR A 470 20.00 16.07 2.40
CA THR A 470 18.74 15.37 2.68
C THR A 470 18.06 14.93 1.39
N SER A 471 17.43 13.77 1.43
CA SER A 471 16.40 13.36 0.48
C SER A 471 15.29 12.73 1.29
N ILE A 472 14.21 13.47 1.51
CA ILE A 472 13.19 13.16 2.51
C ILE A 472 11.80 13.08 1.92
N VAL A 473 11.00 12.21 2.52
CA VAL A 473 9.56 12.13 2.30
C VAL A 473 8.84 12.15 3.63
N ASP A 474 7.62 12.63 3.60
CA ASP A 474 6.67 12.57 4.71
C ASP A 474 5.35 11.96 4.25
N THR A 475 4.60 11.41 5.18
CA THR A 475 3.24 10.95 4.94
C THR A 475 2.27 12.11 5.12
N PHE A 476 1.36 12.29 4.17
CA PHE A 476 0.30 13.30 4.20
C PHE A 476 -1.08 12.65 4.05
N VAL A 477 -2.08 13.31 4.61
CA VAL A 477 -3.49 12.93 4.47
C VAL A 477 -4.32 14.15 4.14
N ALA A 478 -5.33 13.98 3.28
CA ALA A 478 -6.34 14.99 2.99
C ALA A 478 -7.74 14.38 3.08
N VAL A 479 -8.70 15.18 3.51
CA VAL A 479 -10.08 14.76 3.70
C VAL A 479 -11.00 15.60 2.81
N SER A 480 -12.05 14.97 2.29
CA SER A 480 -13.08 15.59 1.44
C SER A 480 -14.47 15.20 1.91
N GLU A 481 -15.41 16.15 1.87
CA GLU A 481 -16.84 15.95 2.14
C GLU A 481 -17.65 15.64 0.87
N ASP A 482 -17.11 15.89 -0.30
CA ASP A 482 -17.77 15.65 -1.59
C ASP A 482 -17.02 14.67 -2.49
N GLY A 483 -15.87 14.16 -1.99
CA GLY A 483 -14.98 13.24 -2.68
C GLY A 483 -14.11 13.87 -3.79
N LEU A 484 -14.26 15.17 -4.06
CA LEU A 484 -13.56 15.87 -5.16
C LEU A 484 -12.93 17.20 -4.73
N THR A 485 -13.37 17.78 -3.62
CA THR A 485 -12.80 19.02 -3.05
C THR A 485 -12.15 18.68 -1.71
N PHE A 486 -10.84 18.78 -1.65
CA PHE A 486 -10.09 18.41 -0.47
C PHE A 486 -9.73 19.60 0.40
N ASP A 487 -9.79 19.40 1.70
CA ASP A 487 -9.15 20.29 2.66
C ASP A 487 -7.63 20.34 2.45
N PRO A 488 -6.94 21.38 2.93
CA PRO A 488 -5.49 21.40 2.90
C PRO A 488 -4.89 20.15 3.56
N ALA A 489 -3.96 19.51 2.85
CA ALA A 489 -3.33 18.29 3.33
C ALA A 489 -2.62 18.50 4.68
N ILE A 490 -2.77 17.53 5.57
CA ILE A 490 -2.14 17.50 6.89
C ILE A 490 -0.95 16.55 6.82
N ARG A 491 0.19 16.98 7.35
CA ARG A 491 1.33 16.09 7.53
C ARG A 491 0.99 15.07 8.63
N ALA A 492 0.97 13.79 8.28
CA ALA A 492 0.66 12.70 9.19
C ALA A 492 1.90 12.19 9.93
N SER A 493 3.06 12.12 9.26
CA SER A 493 4.30 11.73 9.89
C SER A 493 4.88 12.85 10.75
N SER A 494 5.31 12.55 11.97
CA SER A 494 5.98 13.51 12.87
C SER A 494 7.48 13.65 12.57
N VAL A 495 8.07 12.62 11.96
CA VAL A 495 9.49 12.57 11.57
C VAL A 495 9.56 12.31 10.07
N ALA A 496 10.48 13.01 9.40
CA ALA A 496 10.73 12.79 7.98
C ALA A 496 11.49 11.48 7.78
N ASN A 497 11.17 10.81 6.69
CA ASN A 497 11.68 9.52 6.30
C ASN A 497 12.66 9.65 5.12
N GLN A 498 13.63 8.77 5.05
CA GLN A 498 14.67 8.76 4.03
C GLN A 498 14.59 7.45 3.22
N PRO A 499 13.82 7.42 2.12
CA PRO A 499 13.51 6.19 1.39
C PRO A 499 14.73 5.50 0.77
N GLN A 500 15.84 6.22 0.58
CA GLN A 500 17.08 5.66 0.05
C GLN A 500 17.90 4.87 1.09
N TYR A 501 17.55 4.92 2.37
CA TYR A 501 18.38 4.35 3.42
C TYR A 501 18.21 2.85 3.61
N GLU A 502 17.20 2.23 3.06
CA GLU A 502 17.03 0.79 3.19
C GLU A 502 17.40 0.06 1.90
N MET A 503 18.24 -0.95 2.07
CA MET A 503 18.62 -1.87 1.01
C MET A 503 17.98 -3.21 1.27
N PHE A 504 17.03 -3.56 0.48
CA PHE A 504 16.32 -4.82 0.60
C PHE A 504 17.29 -6.01 0.62
N ALA A 505 17.01 -7.02 1.46
CA ALA A 505 17.82 -8.22 1.61
C ALA A 505 18.25 -8.79 0.26
N ASN A 506 19.56 -9.03 0.07
CA ASN A 506 20.16 -9.44 -1.19
C ASN A 506 20.02 -8.50 -2.38
N ARG A 507 19.43 -7.30 -2.21
CA ARG A 507 19.41 -6.25 -3.22
C ARG A 507 20.40 -5.14 -2.92
N GLN A 508 20.70 -4.36 -3.91
CA GLN A 508 21.66 -3.25 -3.83
C GLN A 508 21.02 -1.94 -4.22
N VAL A 509 19.70 -1.93 -4.26
CA VAL A 509 18.87 -0.76 -4.49
C VAL A 509 17.92 -0.59 -3.33
N PRO A 510 17.59 0.63 -2.96
CA PRO A 510 16.61 0.89 -1.92
C PRO A 510 15.27 0.24 -2.28
N PHE A 511 14.68 -0.43 -1.31
CA PHE A 511 13.34 -0.98 -1.41
C PHE A 511 12.52 -0.54 -0.21
N TYR A 512 11.42 0.13 -0.49
CA TYR A 512 10.62 0.87 0.46
C TYR A 512 9.18 0.37 0.53
N GLY A 513 8.93 -0.79 -0.10
CA GLY A 513 7.61 -1.30 -0.35
C GLY A 513 6.95 -0.66 -1.58
N ASP A 514 5.69 -0.98 -1.76
CA ASP A 514 4.89 -0.58 -2.93
C ASP A 514 3.64 0.23 -2.55
N TYR A 515 3.26 0.30 -1.25
CA TYR A 515 2.02 0.97 -0.81
C TYR A 515 2.05 1.40 0.66
N ASN A 516 1.13 2.30 1.00
CA ASN A 516 0.70 2.68 2.35
C ASN A 516 -0.75 2.28 2.52
N TRP A 517 -1.32 2.53 3.72
CA TRP A 517 -2.70 2.16 4.02
C TRP A 517 -3.41 3.18 4.90
N ILE A 518 -4.73 3.28 4.73
CA ILE A 518 -5.64 4.00 5.62
C ILE A 518 -6.96 3.25 5.72
N GLN A 519 -7.52 3.17 6.94
CA GLN A 519 -8.91 2.76 7.12
C GLN A 519 -9.58 3.62 8.20
N LEU A 520 -10.89 3.86 8.00
CA LEU A 520 -11.74 4.66 8.86
C LEU A 520 -12.72 3.75 9.64
N ALA A 521 -13.09 4.19 10.85
CA ALA A 521 -14.19 3.63 11.64
C ALA A 521 -15.02 4.76 12.23
N GLU A 522 -16.34 4.59 12.32
CA GLU A 522 -17.24 5.56 12.89
C GLU A 522 -17.30 5.45 14.41
N LEU A 523 -17.14 6.58 15.10
CA LEU A 523 -17.26 6.67 16.54
C LEU A 523 -18.72 6.90 16.98
N ALA A 524 -19.02 6.61 18.23
CA ALA A 524 -20.37 6.72 18.78
C ALA A 524 -20.95 8.15 18.76
N ASP A 525 -20.13 9.17 18.59
CA ASP A 525 -20.55 10.59 18.48
C ASP A 525 -20.71 11.07 17.04
N GLY A 526 -20.47 10.17 16.05
CA GLY A 526 -20.57 10.47 14.63
C GLY A 526 -19.29 11.06 14.02
N SER A 527 -18.22 11.23 14.79
CA SER A 527 -16.90 11.51 14.25
C SER A 527 -16.25 10.24 13.71
N LEU A 528 -15.21 10.37 12.89
CA LEU A 528 -14.48 9.22 12.39
C LEU A 528 -13.10 9.14 13.05
N PHE A 529 -12.71 7.93 13.38
CA PHE A 529 -11.36 7.55 13.72
C PHE A 529 -10.74 6.84 12.52
N GLY A 530 -9.53 7.22 12.13
CA GLY A 530 -8.74 6.54 11.11
C GLY A 530 -7.39 6.12 11.65
N TYR A 531 -6.81 5.09 11.08
CA TYR A 531 -5.43 4.73 11.32
C TYR A 531 -4.69 4.62 9.98
N LEU A 532 -3.51 5.25 9.94
CA LEU A 532 -2.64 5.26 8.78
C LEU A 532 -1.39 4.43 9.08
N ALA A 533 -0.90 3.67 8.11
CA ALA A 533 0.36 2.94 8.24
C ALA A 533 1.24 3.14 7.01
N TRP A 534 2.54 3.25 7.23
CA TRP A 534 3.54 3.42 6.17
C TRP A 534 4.86 2.77 6.53
N THR A 535 5.63 2.44 5.51
CA THR A 535 7.02 2.01 5.66
C THR A 535 7.90 3.21 6.00
N ASP A 536 8.81 3.06 6.94
CA ASP A 536 9.67 4.15 7.43
C ASP A 536 11.09 3.69 7.72
N ASN A 537 12.06 4.47 7.27
CA ASN A 537 13.48 4.20 7.42
C ASN A 537 14.16 5.07 8.48
N ARG A 538 13.38 5.73 9.38
CA ARG A 538 13.96 6.64 10.40
C ARG A 538 14.92 5.95 11.37
N ASP A 539 14.75 4.65 11.58
CA ASP A 539 15.58 3.85 12.48
C ASP A 539 16.76 3.18 11.76
N VAL A 540 16.82 3.30 10.44
CA VAL A 540 17.92 2.77 9.63
C VAL A 540 19.17 3.62 9.89
N LEU A 541 20.27 2.96 10.22
CA LEU A 541 21.54 3.63 10.39
C LEU A 541 22.26 3.77 9.06
N ALA A 542 22.62 5.00 8.72
CA ALA A 542 23.44 5.28 7.55
C ALA A 542 24.73 4.43 7.58
N GLY A 543 25.02 3.76 6.49
CA GLY A 543 26.15 2.85 6.34
C GLY A 543 27.12 3.33 5.28
N THR A 544 27.84 2.38 4.73
CA THR A 544 28.85 2.59 3.71
C THR A 544 28.44 1.80 2.46
N ASP A 545 28.24 2.48 1.34
CA ASP A 545 27.99 1.82 0.06
C ASP A 545 29.31 1.47 -0.61
N PRO A 546 29.65 0.17 -0.77
CA PRO A 546 30.87 -0.24 -1.48
C PRO A 546 30.85 0.06 -2.98
N ARG A 547 29.71 0.54 -3.49
CA ARG A 547 29.57 0.96 -4.88
C ARG A 547 30.16 2.34 -5.12
N GLU A 548 30.47 3.10 -4.08
CA GLU A 548 31.07 4.42 -4.18
C GLU A 548 32.54 4.42 -3.87
N GLU A 549 33.29 5.23 -4.61
CA GLU A 549 34.70 5.50 -4.32
C GLU A 549 34.85 6.39 -3.08
N GLU A 550 33.90 7.31 -2.87
CA GLU A 550 33.85 8.24 -1.72
C GLU A 550 32.71 7.84 -0.78
N GLN A 551 33.06 7.57 0.45
CA GLN A 551 32.14 7.18 1.50
C GLN A 551 31.55 8.43 2.12
N ASP A 552 30.32 8.79 1.82
CA ASP A 552 29.69 10.03 2.26
C ASP A 552 28.80 9.88 3.49
N GLY A 553 28.52 8.64 3.92
CA GLY A 553 27.71 8.32 5.11
C GLY A 553 26.20 8.36 4.88
N PHE A 554 25.77 8.53 3.63
CA PHE A 554 24.35 8.46 3.26
C PHE A 554 23.92 7.10 2.74
N ASP A 555 24.87 6.21 2.57
CA ASP A 555 24.56 4.91 2.01
C ASP A 555 23.97 4.00 3.02
N VAL A 556 22.91 3.49 2.61
CA VAL A 556 22.36 2.30 3.17
C VAL A 556 23.13 1.15 2.67
N HIS A 557 23.98 0.56 3.48
CA HIS A 557 24.66 -0.48 2.86
C HIS A 557 24.76 -1.74 3.63
N GLN A 558 24.47 -2.68 2.90
CA GLN A 558 24.90 -4.03 3.06
C GLN A 558 26.42 -4.07 3.13
N CYS A 559 26.99 -4.40 4.25
CA CYS A 559 28.42 -4.66 4.38
C CYS A 559 28.79 -5.94 3.65
N ARG A 560 28.64 -5.93 2.33
CA ARG A 560 28.91 -7.05 1.44
C ARG A 560 30.13 -6.78 0.59
N GLU A 561 30.97 -7.75 0.51
CA GLU A 561 32.14 -7.71 -0.36
C GLU A 561 31.75 -8.13 -1.77
N LEU A 562 32.02 -7.30 -2.77
CA LEU A 562 31.87 -7.68 -4.17
C LEU A 562 32.87 -8.79 -4.51
N GLN A 563 32.36 -9.93 -4.97
CA GLN A 563 33.17 -11.09 -5.34
C GLN A 563 33.68 -10.95 -6.77
N GLU A 564 34.75 -11.69 -7.12
CA GLU A 564 35.35 -11.68 -8.47
C GLU A 564 34.35 -12.12 -9.58
N ASP A 565 33.29 -12.82 -9.22
CA ASP A 565 32.25 -13.28 -10.16
C ASP A 565 31.09 -12.27 -10.35
N GLY A 566 31.18 -11.07 -9.72
CA GLY A 566 30.16 -10.04 -9.79
C GLY A 566 29.01 -10.25 -8.80
N THR A 567 29.05 -11.25 -7.94
CA THR A 567 28.09 -11.45 -6.85
C THR A 567 28.59 -10.83 -5.55
N TYR A 568 27.69 -10.57 -4.62
CA TYR A 568 28.06 -10.06 -3.30
C TYR A 568 28.09 -11.16 -2.27
N GLY A 569 29.03 -11.06 -1.37
CA GLY A 569 29.13 -11.91 -0.19
C GLY A 569 27.97 -11.65 0.80
N PRO A 570 27.92 -12.41 1.90
CA PRO A 570 26.91 -12.17 2.94
C PRO A 570 27.10 -10.78 3.56
N ASP A 571 26.00 -10.19 4.01
CA ASP A 571 26.04 -8.98 4.80
C ASP A 571 26.76 -9.21 6.12
N THR A 572 27.66 -8.32 6.46
CA THR A 572 28.49 -8.40 7.66
C THR A 572 28.42 -7.13 8.53
N CYS A 573 27.44 -6.25 8.26
CA CYS A 573 27.26 -5.07 9.08
C CYS A 573 26.59 -5.39 10.41
N PRO A 574 27.19 -5.03 11.53
CA PRO A 574 26.48 -4.95 12.79
C PRO A 574 25.72 -3.62 12.83
N ASN A 575 24.44 -3.63 12.68
CA ASN A 575 23.53 -2.48 12.87
C ASN A 575 23.83 -1.22 12.03
N ALA A 576 24.55 -1.33 10.96
CA ALA A 576 24.82 -0.19 10.10
C ALA A 576 24.42 -0.56 8.68
N GLY A 577 23.73 0.34 8.03
CA GLY A 577 23.48 0.25 6.61
C GLY A 577 22.50 -0.81 6.18
N GLY A 578 21.25 -0.58 6.37
CA GLY A 578 20.24 -1.31 5.68
C GLY A 578 19.51 -2.38 6.46
N LEU A 579 19.45 -2.22 7.73
CA LEU A 579 18.63 -3.04 8.61
C LEU A 579 17.86 -2.11 9.55
N ASN A 580 16.62 -2.42 9.83
CA ASN A 580 15.74 -1.67 10.72
C ASN A 580 14.75 -0.72 10.01
N GLN A 581 14.26 -1.16 8.85
CA GLN A 581 13.09 -0.58 8.21
C GLN A 581 11.85 -1.05 8.98
N ASN A 582 11.07 -0.10 9.48
CA ASN A 582 9.93 -0.37 10.34
C ASN A 582 8.61 0.10 9.72
N ILE A 583 7.51 -0.39 10.28
CA ILE A 583 6.19 0.17 10.03
C ILE A 583 5.89 1.18 11.13
N TYR A 584 5.55 2.37 10.70
CA TYR A 584 5.01 3.42 11.56
C TYR A 584 3.57 3.72 11.17
N GLY A 585 2.83 4.21 12.13
CA GLY A 585 1.46 4.62 11.95
C GLY A 585 1.11 5.87 12.72
N ASN A 586 -0.06 6.43 12.44
CA ASN A 586 -0.62 7.53 13.20
C ASN A 586 -2.15 7.52 13.11
N SER A 587 -2.79 8.02 14.14
CA SER A 587 -4.24 8.16 14.20
C SER A 587 -4.71 9.41 13.45
N LEU A 588 -5.91 9.33 12.86
CA LEU A 588 -6.64 10.42 12.23
C LEU A 588 -7.99 10.57 12.92
N THR A 589 -8.37 11.80 13.26
CA THR A 589 -9.72 12.11 13.75
C THR A 589 -10.39 13.08 12.78
N ILE A 590 -11.57 12.75 12.30
CA ILE A 590 -12.40 13.57 11.42
C ILE A 590 -13.71 13.86 12.17
N PRO A 591 -13.96 15.14 12.53
CA PRO A 591 -15.15 15.54 13.30
C PRO A 591 -16.47 15.41 12.57
#